data_6ca12e5e16dcc1a195da2c17c13472c6
#
_entry.id   6ca12e5e16dcc1a195da2c17c13472c6
#
_cell.length_a   1.000
_cell.length_b   1.000
_cell.length_c   1.000
_cell.angle_alpha   90.00
_cell.angle_beta   90.00
_cell.angle_gamma   90.00
#
_symmetry.space_group_name_H-M   'P 1'
#
loop_
_entity.id
_entity.type
_entity.pdbx_description
1 polymer ?
#
loop_
_entity_poly.entity_id
_entity_poly.type
_entity_poly.pdbx_seq_one_letter_code
_entity_poly.pdbx_strand_id
1 'polypeptide(L)'
;MTSPDQVTRPADTTRISDTALIFEGGGMRASLTSGMVVTLLNAGLAFDWVAGISAGASNAVNYLSGDARRARRSFVDFAADEQFGGLRYFARGQGMFNAEYIYQQAGGPDQALPFDWESFQSSTGDMRIIAFDAVTGDDVVWSRKDTPHIEDLMIRVRASSTMPGLMPPVHLGGHVYVDGAMGEGGGIALSQAQREGFEKFVIVLTQERSYRKVPQRFPAVYRSMFRRYPALGEALLTRWKRYNETRERIFALEAEGKAHVFAPERMPVDNGTRDLSRLAAAHRMGLSQSRRELPAMREFLGVDGTS
;
A
#
# COMPACT_ATOMS: atom_id res chain seq x y z
N MET A 1 29.06 -10.64 9.52
CA MET A 1 28.15 -9.49 9.58
C MET A 1 26.84 -9.92 8.94
N THR A 2 25.81 -10.18 9.72
CA THR A 2 24.48 -10.51 9.23
C THR A 2 23.94 -9.29 8.47
N SER A 3 23.42 -9.52 7.25
CA SER A 3 22.77 -8.47 6.46
C SER A 3 21.65 -7.82 7.30
N PRO A 4 21.50 -6.50 7.30
CA PRO A 4 20.46 -5.82 8.08
C PRO A 4 19.01 -6.21 7.69
N ASP A 5 18.86 -6.98 6.62
CA ASP A 5 17.58 -7.48 6.09
C ASP A 5 17.27 -8.94 6.48
N GLN A 6 18.13 -9.58 7.30
CA GLN A 6 17.78 -10.89 7.88
C GLN A 6 16.91 -10.66 9.10
N VAL A 7 15.61 -10.82 8.93
CA VAL A 7 14.62 -10.82 10.00
C VAL A 7 14.14 -12.24 10.21
N THR A 8 14.54 -12.84 11.31
CA THR A 8 13.72 -13.86 11.97
C THR A 8 12.69 -13.10 12.79
N ARG A 9 11.40 -13.40 12.60
CA ARG A 9 10.34 -12.85 13.45
C ARG A 9 10.77 -13.03 14.90
N PRO A 10 10.76 -11.97 15.75
CA PRO A 10 11.14 -12.12 17.16
C PRO A 10 10.29 -13.22 17.80
N ALA A 11 10.88 -13.98 18.71
CA ALA A 11 10.17 -15.03 19.46
C ALA A 11 8.99 -14.43 20.24
N ASP A 12 9.11 -13.18 20.68
CA ASP A 12 8.06 -12.43 21.38
C ASP A 12 7.41 -11.42 20.44
N THR A 13 6.20 -11.70 20.02
CA THR A 13 5.35 -10.78 19.25
C THR A 13 4.32 -10.12 20.17
N THR A 14 4.25 -8.78 20.14
CA THR A 14 3.20 -8.01 20.83
C THR A 14 1.99 -7.87 19.92
N ARG A 15 0.87 -8.44 20.32
CA ARG A 15 -0.40 -8.34 19.59
C ARG A 15 -1.06 -6.99 19.83
N ILE A 16 -1.50 -6.33 18.75
CA ILE A 16 -2.20 -5.04 18.75
C ILE A 16 -3.59 -5.24 18.17
N SER A 17 -4.62 -5.23 19.02
CA SER A 17 -6.01 -5.53 18.63
C SER A 17 -6.92 -4.31 18.60
N ASP A 18 -6.56 -3.21 19.26
CA ASP A 18 -7.36 -1.99 19.39
C ASP A 18 -7.04 -0.91 18.35
N THR A 19 -6.00 -1.11 17.56
CA THR A 19 -5.43 -0.12 16.65
C THR A 19 -5.39 -0.64 15.22
N ALA A 20 -5.93 0.12 14.27
CA ALA A 20 -5.84 -0.20 12.85
C ALA A 20 -4.51 0.27 12.24
N LEU A 21 -3.81 -0.61 11.52
CA LEU A 21 -2.62 -0.27 10.72
C LEU A 21 -3.02 0.00 9.28
N ILE A 22 -2.69 1.21 8.77
CA ILE A 22 -3.11 1.65 7.44
C ILE A 22 -1.89 2.08 6.62
N PHE A 23 -1.71 1.46 5.43
CA PHE A 23 -0.70 1.83 4.46
C PHE A 23 -1.31 2.61 3.29
N GLU A 24 -0.84 3.86 3.09
CA GLU A 24 -1.24 4.67 1.93
C GLU A 24 -0.70 4.11 0.62
N GLY A 25 -1.47 4.27 -0.47
CA GLY A 25 -1.02 4.02 -1.83
C GLY A 25 0.01 5.05 -2.33
N GLY A 26 0.88 4.63 -3.24
CA GLY A 26 1.91 5.57 -3.70
C GLY A 26 2.82 5.10 -4.82
N GLY A 27 2.55 3.96 -5.46
CA GLY A 27 3.45 3.38 -6.44
C GLY A 27 4.86 3.19 -5.84
N MET A 28 5.89 3.61 -6.55
CA MET A 28 7.29 3.42 -6.10
C MET A 28 7.69 4.25 -4.87
N ARG A 29 6.86 5.21 -4.42
CA ARG A 29 7.07 5.86 -3.10
C ARG A 29 7.00 4.86 -1.95
N ALA A 30 6.35 3.73 -2.16
CA ALA A 30 6.34 2.63 -1.20
C ALA A 30 7.73 2.01 -0.94
N SER A 31 8.74 2.34 -1.73
CA SER A 31 10.14 2.02 -1.41
C SER A 31 10.57 2.64 -0.06
N LEU A 32 10.09 3.84 0.27
CA LEU A 32 10.33 4.45 1.58
C LEU A 32 9.50 3.75 2.67
N THR A 33 8.20 3.56 2.45
CA THR A 33 7.32 2.96 3.46
C THR A 33 7.56 1.46 3.67
N SER A 34 8.24 0.76 2.75
CA SER A 34 8.74 -0.60 3.00
C SER A 34 9.74 -0.66 4.16
N GLY A 35 10.45 0.44 4.45
CA GLY A 35 11.29 0.57 5.64
C GLY A 35 10.47 0.53 6.94
N MET A 36 9.25 1.09 6.96
CA MET A 36 8.33 0.96 8.08
C MET A 36 7.87 -0.49 8.25
N VAL A 37 7.53 -1.20 7.17
CA VAL A 37 7.18 -2.63 7.24
C VAL A 37 8.29 -3.43 7.93
N VAL A 38 9.55 -3.22 7.51
CA VAL A 38 10.72 -3.86 8.12
C VAL A 38 10.84 -3.51 9.61
N THR A 39 10.62 -2.24 9.97
CA THR A 39 10.70 -1.80 11.38
C THR A 39 9.62 -2.45 12.24
N LEU A 40 8.37 -2.51 11.78
CA LEU A 40 7.26 -3.13 12.51
C LEU A 40 7.49 -4.64 12.73
N LEU A 41 7.97 -5.34 11.70
CA LEU A 41 8.30 -6.77 11.78
C LEU A 41 9.45 -7.02 12.76
N ASN A 42 10.52 -6.22 12.68
CA ASN A 42 11.66 -6.32 13.60
C ASN A 42 11.30 -6.00 15.06
N ALA A 43 10.34 -5.09 15.24
CA ALA A 43 9.85 -4.72 16.58
C ALA A 43 8.87 -5.75 17.16
N GLY A 44 8.50 -6.78 16.41
CA GLY A 44 7.54 -7.80 16.85
C GLY A 44 6.12 -7.24 17.06
N LEU A 45 5.74 -6.15 16.43
CA LEU A 45 4.41 -5.58 16.53
C LEU A 45 3.47 -6.32 15.56
N ALA A 46 2.44 -6.98 16.07
CA ALA A 46 1.47 -7.77 15.30
C ALA A 46 0.07 -7.16 15.38
N PHE A 47 -0.32 -6.40 14.35
CA PHE A 47 -1.64 -5.79 14.26
C PHE A 47 -2.68 -6.80 13.77
N ASP A 48 -3.83 -6.85 14.46
CA ASP A 48 -4.96 -7.71 14.10
C ASP A 48 -5.72 -7.20 12.88
N TRP A 49 -5.60 -5.93 12.53
CA TRP A 49 -6.26 -5.32 11.40
C TRP A 49 -5.28 -4.45 10.58
N VAL A 50 -5.14 -4.78 9.32
CA VAL A 50 -4.19 -4.12 8.42
C VAL A 50 -4.86 -3.78 7.10
N ALA A 51 -4.82 -2.53 6.70
CA ALA A 51 -5.37 -2.08 5.42
C ALA A 51 -4.31 -1.48 4.51
N GLY A 52 -4.53 -1.62 3.21
CA GLY A 52 -3.71 -0.96 2.21
C GLY A 52 -4.45 -0.75 0.90
N ILE A 53 -4.05 0.30 0.19
CA ILE A 53 -4.55 0.64 -1.15
C ILE A 53 -3.35 0.73 -2.09
N SER A 54 -3.46 0.14 -3.30
CA SER A 54 -2.39 0.22 -4.30
C SER A 54 -1.07 -0.37 -3.77
N ALA A 55 0.03 0.35 -3.86
CA ALA A 55 1.30 -0.06 -3.25
C ALA A 55 1.21 -0.28 -1.73
N GLY A 56 0.26 0.38 -1.06
CA GLY A 56 -0.06 0.13 0.34
C GLY A 56 -0.65 -1.27 0.57
N ALA A 57 -1.46 -1.80 -0.38
CA ALA A 57 -1.93 -3.19 -0.32
C ALA A 57 -0.76 -4.18 -0.40
N SER A 58 0.23 -3.91 -1.26
CA SER A 58 1.46 -4.72 -1.31
C SER A 58 2.26 -4.67 0.00
N ASN A 59 2.36 -3.49 0.64
CA ASN A 59 2.99 -3.37 1.96
C ASN A 59 2.21 -4.12 3.04
N ALA A 60 0.87 -4.06 3.03
CA ALA A 60 0.00 -4.78 3.97
C ALA A 60 0.20 -6.30 3.86
N VAL A 61 0.21 -6.86 2.64
CA VAL A 61 0.40 -8.31 2.47
C VAL A 61 1.84 -8.75 2.77
N ASN A 62 2.86 -7.92 2.46
CA ASN A 62 4.24 -8.18 2.85
C ASN A 62 4.41 -8.16 4.38
N TYR A 63 3.75 -7.23 5.07
CA TYR A 63 3.73 -7.19 6.54
C TYR A 63 3.07 -8.45 7.11
N LEU A 64 1.90 -8.84 6.60
CA LEU A 64 1.17 -10.00 7.09
C LEU A 64 1.87 -11.34 6.80
N SER A 65 2.64 -11.44 5.70
CA SER A 65 3.49 -12.61 5.43
C SER A 65 4.75 -12.67 6.30
N GLY A 66 5.05 -11.62 7.07
CA GLY A 66 6.24 -11.56 7.91
C GLY A 66 7.57 -11.41 7.14
N ASP A 67 7.51 -11.19 5.81
CA ASP A 67 8.69 -11.17 4.95
C ASP A 67 9.24 -9.75 4.76
N ALA A 68 10.11 -9.33 5.67
CA ALA A 68 10.81 -8.03 5.60
C ALA A 68 11.70 -7.91 4.35
N ARG A 69 12.29 -9.03 3.89
CA ARG A 69 13.12 -9.05 2.69
C ARG A 69 12.27 -8.78 1.46
N ARG A 70 11.12 -9.44 1.37
CA ARG A 70 10.18 -9.22 0.28
C ARG A 70 9.62 -7.79 0.27
N ALA A 71 9.32 -7.22 1.46
CA ALA A 71 8.88 -5.83 1.58
C ALA A 71 9.85 -4.85 0.89
N ARG A 72 11.17 -5.01 1.10
CA ARG A 72 12.18 -4.23 0.40
C ARG A 72 12.26 -4.60 -1.09
N ARG A 73 12.37 -5.89 -1.43
CA ARG A 73 12.55 -6.36 -2.80
C ARG A 73 11.42 -5.89 -3.72
N SER A 74 10.18 -5.89 -3.25
CA SER A 74 9.00 -5.49 -4.01
C SER A 74 9.11 -4.06 -4.59
N PHE A 75 9.78 -3.14 -3.89
CA PHE A 75 9.83 -1.72 -4.25
C PHE A 75 11.24 -1.20 -4.55
N VAL A 76 12.27 -2.03 -4.41
CA VAL A 76 13.65 -1.64 -4.71
C VAL A 76 14.21 -2.53 -5.79
N ASP A 77 14.52 -3.79 -5.46
CA ASP A 77 15.29 -4.65 -6.32
C ASP A 77 14.50 -5.13 -7.55
N PHE A 78 13.21 -5.41 -7.37
CA PHE A 78 12.34 -5.91 -8.42
C PHE A 78 12.08 -4.89 -9.55
N ALA A 79 12.32 -3.60 -9.31
CA ALA A 79 12.27 -2.58 -10.36
C ALA A 79 13.34 -2.75 -11.44
N ALA A 80 14.40 -3.56 -11.17
CA ALA A 80 15.43 -3.94 -12.13
C ALA A 80 14.99 -5.03 -13.09
N ASP A 81 13.94 -5.77 -12.76
CA ASP A 81 13.47 -6.87 -13.62
C ASP A 81 13.03 -6.34 -14.98
N GLU A 82 13.49 -6.98 -16.05
CA GLU A 82 13.18 -6.56 -17.42
C GLU A 82 11.68 -6.65 -17.75
N GLN A 83 10.96 -7.52 -17.05
CA GLN A 83 9.54 -7.72 -17.22
C GLN A 83 8.68 -6.81 -16.34
N PHE A 84 9.30 -6.01 -15.45
CA PHE A 84 8.58 -5.10 -14.54
C PHE A 84 7.72 -4.07 -15.28
N GLY A 85 8.13 -3.63 -16.47
CA GLY A 85 7.36 -2.69 -17.28
C GLY A 85 8.25 -1.84 -18.21
N GLY A 86 7.66 -0.75 -18.73
CA GLY A 86 8.34 0.21 -19.59
C GLY A 86 7.58 0.49 -20.88
N LEU A 87 8.14 1.38 -21.71
CA LEU A 87 7.50 1.85 -22.94
C LEU A 87 7.13 0.71 -23.91
N ARG A 88 7.93 -0.37 -23.97
CA ARG A 88 7.63 -1.55 -24.82
C ARG A 88 6.34 -2.25 -24.42
N TYR A 89 6.04 -2.32 -23.12
CA TYR A 89 4.80 -2.91 -22.60
C TYR A 89 3.62 -1.98 -22.83
N PHE A 90 3.82 -0.68 -22.63
CA PHE A 90 2.81 0.33 -22.90
C PHE A 90 2.38 0.33 -24.38
N ALA A 91 3.35 0.28 -25.31
CA ALA A 91 3.09 0.22 -26.75
C ALA A 91 2.32 -1.05 -27.18
N ARG A 92 2.41 -2.15 -26.39
CA ARG A 92 1.66 -3.39 -26.61
C ARG A 92 0.30 -3.42 -25.89
N GLY A 93 -0.11 -2.31 -25.26
CA GLY A 93 -1.38 -2.24 -24.49
C GLY A 93 -1.34 -2.95 -23.13
N GLN A 94 -0.15 -3.38 -22.67
CA GLN A 94 0.02 -4.06 -21.38
C GLN A 94 0.23 -3.09 -20.21
N GLY A 95 0.25 -1.77 -20.47
CA GLY A 95 0.47 -0.72 -19.48
C GLY A 95 1.93 -0.35 -19.27
N MET A 96 2.16 0.74 -18.53
CA MET A 96 3.52 1.20 -18.16
C MET A 96 4.20 0.24 -17.17
N PHE A 97 3.40 -0.44 -16.36
CA PHE A 97 3.83 -1.54 -15.48
C PHE A 97 3.16 -2.83 -15.95
N ASN A 98 3.92 -3.88 -16.07
CA ASN A 98 3.40 -5.21 -16.40
C ASN A 98 2.75 -5.83 -15.15
N ALA A 99 1.55 -5.32 -14.82
CA ALA A 99 0.87 -5.66 -13.57
C ALA A 99 0.56 -7.17 -13.45
N GLU A 100 0.29 -7.84 -14.56
CA GLU A 100 0.06 -9.29 -14.57
C GLU A 100 1.30 -10.06 -14.13
N TYR A 101 2.45 -9.72 -14.71
CA TYR A 101 3.71 -10.32 -14.29
C TYR A 101 4.04 -10.01 -12.83
N ILE A 102 3.97 -8.72 -12.43
CA ILE A 102 4.34 -8.25 -11.09
C ILE A 102 3.53 -8.97 -10.00
N TYR A 103 2.24 -9.13 -10.20
CA TYR A 103 1.35 -9.61 -9.14
C TYR A 103 0.99 -11.10 -9.29
N GLN A 104 0.83 -11.62 -10.50
CA GLN A 104 0.28 -12.96 -10.70
C GLN A 104 1.33 -13.99 -11.14
N GLN A 105 2.43 -13.56 -11.75
CA GLN A 105 3.45 -14.50 -12.26
C GLN A 105 4.72 -14.53 -11.42
N ALA A 106 5.16 -13.38 -10.87
CA ALA A 106 6.43 -13.28 -10.15
C ALA A 106 6.39 -13.87 -8.72
N GLY A 107 5.20 -14.21 -8.20
CA GLY A 107 4.99 -14.61 -6.79
C GLY A 107 5.18 -16.10 -6.48
N GLY A 108 5.37 -16.96 -7.49
CA GLY A 108 5.59 -18.39 -7.27
C GLY A 108 6.92 -18.70 -6.57
N PRO A 109 7.08 -19.93 -6.02
CA PRO A 109 8.24 -20.31 -5.22
C PRO A 109 9.60 -20.08 -5.91
N ASP A 110 9.67 -20.39 -7.22
CA ASP A 110 10.89 -20.29 -8.03
C ASP A 110 10.92 -19.04 -8.92
N GLN A 111 10.03 -18.07 -8.64
CA GLN A 111 9.90 -16.86 -9.45
C GLN A 111 10.70 -15.69 -8.89
N ALA A 112 10.69 -14.57 -9.63
CA ALA A 112 11.52 -13.40 -9.34
C ALA A 112 11.23 -12.75 -7.97
N LEU A 113 9.99 -12.85 -7.45
CA LEU A 113 9.56 -12.26 -6.19
C LEU A 113 8.66 -13.23 -5.40
N PRO A 114 9.18 -14.37 -4.90
CA PRO A 114 8.39 -15.38 -4.20
C PRO A 114 7.58 -14.77 -3.05
N PHE A 115 6.37 -15.30 -2.84
CA PHE A 115 5.50 -14.91 -1.73
C PHE A 115 5.34 -16.10 -0.77
N ASP A 116 5.60 -15.87 0.50
CA ASP A 116 5.40 -16.88 1.55
C ASP A 116 3.90 -16.94 1.93
N TRP A 117 3.20 -17.80 1.21
CA TRP A 117 1.76 -18.01 1.39
C TRP A 117 1.44 -18.68 2.73
N GLU A 118 2.26 -19.61 3.17
CA GLU A 118 2.06 -20.34 4.43
C GLU A 118 2.18 -19.37 5.62
N SER A 119 3.23 -18.57 5.67
CA SER A 119 3.39 -17.53 6.69
C SER A 119 2.27 -16.48 6.64
N PHE A 120 1.80 -16.11 5.45
CA PHE A 120 0.65 -15.22 5.32
C PHE A 120 -0.61 -15.86 5.90
N GLN A 121 -0.91 -17.12 5.59
CA GLN A 121 -2.10 -17.82 6.12
C GLN A 121 -2.05 -18.00 7.64
N SER A 122 -0.89 -18.29 8.21
CA SER A 122 -0.71 -18.49 9.66
C SER A 122 -0.73 -17.19 10.47
N SER A 123 -0.60 -16.02 9.82
CA SER A 123 -0.67 -14.72 10.48
C SER A 123 -2.07 -14.46 11.05
N THR A 124 -2.15 -13.93 12.26
CA THR A 124 -3.41 -13.64 12.96
C THR A 124 -4.11 -12.37 12.48
N GLY A 125 -3.38 -11.46 11.83
CA GLY A 125 -3.95 -10.20 11.35
C GLY A 125 -4.88 -10.40 10.15
N ASP A 126 -6.04 -9.74 10.15
CA ASP A 126 -6.93 -9.68 8.99
C ASP A 126 -6.56 -8.49 8.09
N MET A 127 -6.75 -8.65 6.79
CA MET A 127 -6.41 -7.61 5.83
C MET A 127 -7.64 -6.90 5.28
N ARG A 128 -7.43 -5.65 4.81
CA ARG A 128 -8.36 -4.96 3.93
C ARG A 128 -7.60 -4.46 2.70
N ILE A 129 -7.93 -5.03 1.56
CA ILE A 129 -7.48 -4.55 0.25
C ILE A 129 -8.65 -3.83 -0.41
N ILE A 130 -8.44 -2.58 -0.80
CA ILE A 130 -9.50 -1.75 -1.35
C ILE A 130 -9.19 -1.46 -2.82
N ALA A 131 -10.18 -1.71 -3.68
CA ALA A 131 -10.18 -1.32 -5.08
C ALA A 131 -11.40 -0.45 -5.38
N PHE A 132 -11.46 0.12 -6.58
CA PHE A 132 -12.56 0.92 -7.07
C PHE A 132 -13.23 0.22 -8.25
N ASP A 133 -14.55 0.04 -8.19
CA ASP A 133 -15.32 -0.47 -9.33
C ASP A 133 -15.54 0.68 -10.33
N ALA A 134 -14.95 0.55 -11.50
CA ALA A 134 -14.99 1.59 -12.53
C ALA A 134 -16.39 1.78 -13.13
N VAL A 135 -17.28 0.81 -12.99
CA VAL A 135 -18.66 0.82 -13.53
C VAL A 135 -19.61 1.49 -12.54
N THR A 136 -19.65 0.99 -11.29
CA THR A 136 -20.58 1.49 -10.26
C THR A 136 -20.09 2.77 -9.60
N GLY A 137 -18.78 2.95 -9.49
CA GLY A 137 -18.19 4.07 -8.77
C GLY A 137 -18.03 3.84 -7.28
N ASP A 138 -18.15 2.59 -6.83
CA ASP A 138 -18.07 2.20 -5.43
C ASP A 138 -16.69 1.67 -5.05
N ASP A 139 -16.34 1.80 -3.78
CA ASP A 139 -15.21 1.10 -3.19
C ASP A 139 -15.60 -0.37 -2.95
N VAL A 140 -14.67 -1.26 -3.30
CA VAL A 140 -14.78 -2.69 -3.00
C VAL A 140 -13.67 -3.06 -2.02
N VAL A 141 -14.05 -3.70 -0.93
CA VAL A 141 -13.16 -4.09 0.16
C VAL A 141 -13.09 -5.61 0.25
N TRP A 142 -11.89 -6.15 0.13
CA TRP A 142 -11.63 -7.56 0.30
C TRP A 142 -10.84 -7.82 1.58
N SER A 143 -11.18 -8.92 2.24
CA SER A 143 -10.54 -9.45 3.45
C SER A 143 -9.95 -10.84 3.18
N ARG A 144 -9.42 -11.49 4.19
CA ARG A 144 -8.89 -12.86 4.07
C ARG A 144 -9.91 -13.86 3.55
N LYS A 145 -11.17 -13.74 3.94
CA LYS A 145 -12.24 -14.65 3.48
C LYS A 145 -12.45 -14.62 1.96
N ASP A 146 -12.07 -13.51 1.32
CA ASP A 146 -12.20 -13.32 -0.11
C ASP A 146 -10.97 -13.85 -0.88
N THR A 147 -9.95 -14.36 -0.17
CA THR A 147 -8.66 -14.79 -0.74
C THR A 147 -8.27 -16.19 -0.22
N PRO A 148 -9.07 -17.24 -0.52
CA PRO A 148 -8.77 -18.60 -0.07
C PRO A 148 -7.49 -19.17 -0.69
N HIS A 149 -7.05 -18.66 -1.86
CA HIS A 149 -5.84 -19.06 -2.56
C HIS A 149 -4.93 -17.87 -2.86
N ILE A 150 -3.66 -18.13 -3.11
CA ILE A 150 -2.67 -17.09 -3.43
C ILE A 150 -3.07 -16.29 -4.68
N GLU A 151 -3.65 -16.93 -5.68
CA GLU A 151 -4.12 -16.31 -6.91
C GLU A 151 -5.23 -15.30 -6.63
N ASP A 152 -6.13 -15.62 -5.71
CA ASP A 152 -7.20 -14.74 -5.24
C ASP A 152 -6.65 -13.50 -4.55
N LEU A 153 -5.61 -13.66 -3.75
CA LEU A 153 -4.92 -12.55 -3.11
C LEU A 153 -4.24 -11.65 -4.16
N MET A 154 -3.45 -12.26 -5.03
CA MET A 154 -2.61 -11.52 -5.98
C MET A 154 -3.43 -10.75 -7.01
N ILE A 155 -4.56 -11.30 -7.52
CA ILE A 155 -5.43 -10.57 -8.44
C ILE A 155 -6.11 -9.38 -7.76
N ARG A 156 -6.44 -9.46 -6.47
CA ARG A 156 -7.04 -8.35 -5.70
C ARG A 156 -6.03 -7.27 -5.37
N VAL A 157 -4.79 -7.63 -5.02
CA VAL A 157 -3.68 -6.67 -4.88
C VAL A 157 -3.41 -5.96 -6.22
N ARG A 158 -3.41 -6.71 -7.34
CA ARG A 158 -3.32 -6.14 -8.70
C ARG A 158 -4.46 -5.16 -8.97
N ALA A 159 -5.71 -5.54 -8.68
CA ALA A 159 -6.88 -4.67 -8.88
C ALA A 159 -6.74 -3.36 -8.12
N SER A 160 -6.40 -3.45 -6.81
CA SER A 160 -6.13 -2.31 -5.95
C SER A 160 -5.00 -1.40 -6.46
N SER A 161 -4.08 -1.93 -7.26
CA SER A 161 -2.88 -1.23 -7.75
C SER A 161 -2.96 -0.82 -9.23
N THR A 162 -4.08 -1.08 -9.89
CA THR A 162 -4.25 -0.83 -11.33
C THR A 162 -4.53 0.64 -11.60
N MET A 163 -3.49 1.40 -11.94
CA MET A 163 -3.60 2.84 -12.23
C MET A 163 -4.38 3.10 -13.52
N PRO A 164 -5.51 3.86 -13.46
CA PRO A 164 -6.33 4.18 -14.64
C PRO A 164 -5.53 4.85 -15.75
N GLY A 165 -5.69 4.36 -16.99
CA GLY A 165 -5.00 4.89 -18.18
C GLY A 165 -3.53 4.45 -18.32
N LEU A 166 -2.92 3.93 -17.26
CA LEU A 166 -1.54 3.45 -17.27
C LEU A 166 -1.43 1.92 -17.24
N MET A 167 -2.48 1.24 -16.81
CA MET A 167 -2.58 -0.21 -16.73
C MET A 167 -3.96 -0.68 -17.20
N PRO A 168 -4.07 -1.86 -17.85
CA PRO A 168 -5.35 -2.46 -18.16
C PRO A 168 -6.15 -2.74 -16.88
N PRO A 169 -7.46 -2.41 -16.85
CA PRO A 169 -8.30 -2.71 -15.69
C PRO A 169 -8.40 -4.22 -15.42
N VAL A 170 -8.69 -4.58 -14.18
CA VAL A 170 -8.87 -5.98 -13.78
C VAL A 170 -10.35 -6.36 -13.89
N HIS A 171 -10.64 -7.40 -14.68
CA HIS A 171 -11.97 -7.98 -14.78
C HIS A 171 -12.08 -9.18 -13.84
N LEU A 172 -12.97 -9.10 -12.86
CA LEU A 172 -13.16 -10.16 -11.87
C LEU A 172 -14.63 -10.23 -11.44
N GLY A 173 -15.24 -11.41 -11.53
CA GLY A 173 -16.62 -11.62 -11.08
C GLY A 173 -17.68 -10.76 -11.80
N GLY A 174 -17.44 -10.38 -13.05
CA GLY A 174 -18.34 -9.50 -13.83
C GLY A 174 -18.14 -7.99 -13.59
N HIS A 175 -17.23 -7.62 -12.72
CA HIS A 175 -16.88 -6.25 -12.37
C HIS A 175 -15.58 -5.79 -13.04
N VAL A 176 -15.35 -4.48 -13.06
CA VAL A 176 -14.17 -3.84 -13.65
C VAL A 176 -13.46 -3.01 -12.59
N TYR A 177 -12.33 -3.49 -12.10
CA TYR A 177 -11.62 -2.86 -10.99
C TYR A 177 -10.40 -2.07 -11.44
N VAL A 178 -10.20 -0.98 -10.76
CA VAL A 178 -9.01 -0.11 -10.84
C VAL A 178 -8.53 0.27 -9.44
N ASP A 179 -7.43 1.01 -9.37
CA ASP A 179 -6.78 1.44 -8.12
C ASP A 179 -7.78 2.08 -7.13
N GLY A 180 -7.80 1.54 -5.91
CA GLY A 180 -8.66 2.01 -4.82
C GLY A 180 -8.42 3.46 -4.40
N ALA A 181 -7.35 4.10 -4.88
CA ALA A 181 -7.15 5.52 -4.70
C ALA A 181 -8.20 6.39 -5.45
N MET A 182 -9.00 5.78 -6.31
CA MET A 182 -10.17 6.45 -6.93
C MET A 182 -11.36 6.54 -5.99
N GLY A 183 -11.37 5.79 -4.92
CA GLY A 183 -12.46 5.72 -3.93
C GLY A 183 -12.47 6.84 -2.90
N GLU A 184 -13.27 6.64 -1.86
CA GLU A 184 -13.61 7.61 -0.82
C GLU A 184 -12.38 8.22 -0.13
N GLY A 185 -11.42 7.39 0.27
CA GLY A 185 -10.22 7.83 0.99
C GLY A 185 -9.12 8.44 0.12
N GLY A 186 -9.31 8.51 -1.22
CA GLY A 186 -8.32 9.05 -2.16
C GLY A 186 -7.00 8.28 -2.23
N GLY A 187 -6.88 7.14 -1.54
CA GLY A 187 -5.69 6.28 -1.44
C GLY A 187 -5.30 5.91 -0.01
N ILE A 188 -6.11 6.24 0.99
CA ILE A 188 -5.89 5.96 2.41
C ILE A 188 -7.16 5.34 3.00
N ALA A 189 -7.06 4.18 3.63
CA ALA A 189 -8.20 3.38 4.09
C ALA A 189 -8.78 3.81 5.45
N LEU A 190 -8.71 5.11 5.82
CA LEU A 190 -9.16 5.60 7.12
C LEU A 190 -10.66 5.36 7.34
N SER A 191 -11.49 5.74 6.37
CA SER A 191 -12.94 5.58 6.47
C SER A 191 -13.37 4.12 6.63
N GLN A 192 -12.64 3.19 6.01
CA GLN A 192 -12.92 1.76 6.20
C GLN A 192 -12.62 1.30 7.62
N ALA A 193 -11.50 1.70 8.20
CA ALA A 193 -11.17 1.38 9.58
C ALA A 193 -12.21 1.95 10.57
N GLN A 194 -12.64 3.20 10.34
CA GLN A 194 -13.70 3.84 11.16
C GLN A 194 -15.04 3.12 11.03
N ARG A 195 -15.45 2.66 9.84
CA ARG A 195 -16.66 1.85 9.64
C ARG A 195 -16.62 0.52 10.37
N GLU A 196 -15.42 -0.05 10.55
CA GLU A 196 -15.24 -1.29 11.33
C GLU A 196 -15.03 -1.04 12.83
N GLY A 197 -15.24 0.20 13.31
CA GLY A 197 -15.28 0.55 14.73
C GLY A 197 -13.93 0.90 15.34
N PHE A 198 -12.86 1.05 14.55
CA PHE A 198 -11.58 1.50 15.08
C PHE A 198 -11.60 3.00 15.39
N GLU A 199 -11.08 3.35 16.56
CA GLU A 199 -10.90 4.73 17.03
C GLU A 199 -9.43 5.10 17.17
N LYS A 200 -8.51 4.14 17.05
CA LYS A 200 -7.06 4.29 17.20
C LYS A 200 -6.34 3.79 15.95
N PHE A 201 -5.37 4.55 15.45
CA PHE A 201 -4.80 4.32 14.12
C PHE A 201 -3.28 4.48 14.12
N VAL A 202 -2.58 3.58 13.45
CA VAL A 202 -1.22 3.80 12.96
C VAL A 202 -1.32 3.96 11.43
N ILE A 203 -0.93 5.14 10.94
CA ILE A 203 -1.12 5.51 9.53
C ILE A 203 0.24 5.79 8.88
N VAL A 204 0.56 5.03 7.84
CA VAL A 204 1.83 5.13 7.12
C VAL A 204 1.59 5.83 5.79
N LEU A 205 1.94 7.12 5.74
CA LEU A 205 1.78 7.97 4.56
C LEU A 205 2.97 7.85 3.59
N THR A 206 2.71 8.07 2.30
CA THR A 206 3.71 8.09 1.22
C THR A 206 4.04 9.50 0.74
N GLN A 207 3.54 10.52 1.43
CA GLN A 207 3.79 11.93 1.13
C GLN A 207 4.14 12.71 2.38
N GLU A 208 4.97 13.73 2.20
CA GLU A 208 5.37 14.68 3.26
C GLU A 208 4.16 15.35 3.92
N ARG A 209 4.28 15.77 5.17
CA ARG A 209 3.17 16.40 5.92
C ARG A 209 2.56 17.61 5.22
N SER A 210 3.39 18.42 4.56
CA SER A 210 2.96 19.63 3.85
C SER A 210 2.27 19.36 2.50
N TYR A 211 2.36 18.11 1.98
CA TYR A 211 1.83 17.81 0.65
C TYR A 211 0.32 18.03 0.56
N ARG A 212 -0.09 18.67 -0.52
CA ARG A 212 -1.49 18.82 -0.93
C ARG A 212 -1.63 18.43 -2.40
N LYS A 213 -2.60 17.56 -2.67
CA LYS A 213 -2.93 17.17 -4.05
C LYS A 213 -3.67 18.29 -4.75
N VAL A 214 -3.31 18.55 -6.00
CA VAL A 214 -3.94 19.60 -6.83
C VAL A 214 -4.96 19.00 -7.80
N PRO A 215 -5.97 19.79 -8.22
CA PRO A 215 -6.95 19.34 -9.21
C PRO A 215 -6.31 19.09 -10.58
N GLN A 216 -6.94 18.23 -11.37
CA GLN A 216 -6.54 17.95 -12.75
C GLN A 216 -6.80 19.17 -13.65
N ARG A 217 -5.83 19.51 -14.51
CA ARG A 217 -5.88 20.73 -15.33
C ARG A 217 -6.88 20.68 -16.49
N PHE A 218 -7.20 19.50 -17.05
CA PHE A 218 -8.01 19.34 -18.25
C PHE A 218 -9.18 18.37 -18.04
N PRO A 219 -10.25 18.75 -17.31
CA PRO A 219 -11.35 17.86 -16.97
C PRO A 219 -12.02 17.19 -18.18
N ALA A 220 -12.20 17.94 -19.28
CA ALA A 220 -12.83 17.42 -20.50
C ALA A 220 -12.04 16.26 -21.13
N VAL A 221 -10.70 16.30 -21.05
CA VAL A 221 -9.83 15.22 -21.55
C VAL A 221 -10.06 13.94 -20.74
N TYR A 222 -10.14 14.04 -19.42
CA TYR A 222 -10.39 12.88 -18.55
C TYR A 222 -11.79 12.31 -18.77
N ARG A 223 -12.84 13.15 -18.88
CA ARG A 223 -14.20 12.68 -19.21
C ARG A 223 -14.25 11.96 -20.56
N SER A 224 -13.57 12.49 -21.57
CA SER A 224 -13.47 11.86 -22.88
C SER A 224 -12.72 10.53 -22.85
N MET A 225 -11.57 10.49 -22.13
CA MET A 225 -10.74 9.28 -21.98
C MET A 225 -11.51 8.15 -21.30
N PHE A 226 -12.26 8.48 -20.26
CA PHE A 226 -13.02 7.52 -19.46
C PHE A 226 -14.53 7.50 -19.79
N ARG A 227 -14.92 7.88 -21.00
CA ARG A 227 -16.35 7.90 -21.44
C ARG A 227 -17.05 6.56 -21.29
N ARG A 228 -16.31 5.44 -21.34
CA ARG A 228 -16.84 4.08 -21.09
C ARG A 228 -17.11 3.83 -19.60
N TYR A 229 -16.42 4.55 -18.71
CA TYR A 229 -16.53 4.45 -17.27
C TYR A 229 -16.66 5.85 -16.67
N PRO A 230 -17.85 6.50 -16.80
CA PRO A 230 -18.03 7.90 -16.36
C PRO A 230 -17.77 8.10 -14.86
N ALA A 231 -18.15 7.12 -14.02
CA ALA A 231 -17.90 7.14 -12.58
C ALA A 231 -16.40 7.23 -12.28
N LEU A 232 -15.56 6.46 -12.99
CA LEU A 232 -14.11 6.55 -12.87
C LEU A 232 -13.57 7.90 -13.30
N GLY A 233 -14.12 8.48 -14.38
CA GLY A 233 -13.73 9.82 -14.87
C GLY A 233 -13.95 10.90 -13.79
N GLU A 234 -15.11 10.92 -13.17
CA GLU A 234 -15.45 11.86 -12.10
C GLU A 234 -14.66 11.57 -10.82
N ALA A 235 -14.44 10.28 -10.48
CA ALA A 235 -13.60 9.88 -9.36
C ALA A 235 -12.16 10.41 -9.49
N LEU A 236 -11.56 10.34 -10.67
CA LEU A 236 -10.25 10.91 -10.98
C LEU A 236 -10.21 12.43 -10.80
N LEU A 237 -11.22 13.13 -11.31
CA LEU A 237 -11.30 14.60 -11.26
C LEU A 237 -11.49 15.13 -9.84
N THR A 238 -12.18 14.39 -8.98
CA THR A 238 -12.48 14.80 -7.60
C THR A 238 -11.53 14.17 -6.55
N ARG A 239 -10.62 13.27 -6.95
CA ARG A 239 -9.69 12.59 -6.06
C ARG A 239 -8.87 13.53 -5.18
N TRP A 240 -8.41 14.65 -5.74
CA TRP A 240 -7.60 15.62 -5.01
C TRP A 240 -8.32 16.14 -3.76
N LYS A 241 -9.63 16.37 -3.86
CA LYS A 241 -10.46 16.85 -2.76
C LYS A 241 -10.55 15.78 -1.65
N ARG A 242 -11.01 14.58 -2.00
CA ARG A 242 -11.15 13.46 -1.04
C ARG A 242 -9.83 13.13 -0.34
N TYR A 243 -8.74 13.10 -1.11
CA TYR A 243 -7.40 12.85 -0.56
C TYR A 243 -6.99 13.91 0.47
N ASN A 244 -7.18 15.18 0.17
CA ASN A 244 -6.82 16.28 1.07
C ASN A 244 -7.72 16.28 2.33
N GLU A 245 -9.02 16.06 2.19
CA GLU A 245 -9.96 15.93 3.30
C GLU A 245 -9.59 14.76 4.22
N THR A 246 -9.23 13.60 3.66
CA THR A 246 -8.76 12.44 4.44
C THR A 246 -7.50 12.78 5.21
N ARG A 247 -6.53 13.47 4.60
CA ARG A 247 -5.30 13.90 5.30
C ARG A 247 -5.57 14.89 6.42
N GLU A 248 -6.46 15.84 6.20
CA GLU A 248 -6.88 16.80 7.25
C GLU A 248 -7.51 16.06 8.44
N ARG A 249 -8.38 15.07 8.17
CA ARG A 249 -8.95 14.21 9.20
C ARG A 249 -7.89 13.40 9.95
N ILE A 250 -6.88 12.85 9.24
CA ILE A 250 -5.77 12.11 9.84
C ILE A 250 -4.99 12.99 10.82
N PHE A 251 -4.62 14.20 10.41
CA PHE A 251 -3.85 15.10 11.29
C PHE A 251 -4.69 15.66 12.44
N ALA A 252 -6.01 15.78 12.28
CA ALA A 252 -6.90 16.08 13.41
C ALA A 252 -6.90 14.93 14.42
N LEU A 253 -7.02 13.67 13.96
CA LEU A 253 -6.94 12.49 14.84
C LEU A 253 -5.58 12.37 15.55
N GLU A 254 -4.49 12.73 14.89
CA GLU A 254 -3.16 12.79 15.50
C GLU A 254 -3.11 13.84 16.62
N ALA A 255 -3.66 15.04 16.38
CA ALA A 255 -3.75 16.09 17.38
C ALA A 255 -4.65 15.72 18.57
N GLU A 256 -5.67 14.87 18.34
CA GLU A 256 -6.54 14.29 19.38
C GLU A 256 -5.86 13.12 20.14
N GLY A 257 -4.63 12.71 19.79
CA GLY A 257 -3.97 11.54 20.37
C GLY A 257 -4.56 10.19 19.93
N LYS A 258 -5.37 10.16 18.87
CA LYS A 258 -6.02 8.96 18.33
C LYS A 258 -5.28 8.33 17.15
N ALA A 259 -4.29 9.01 16.60
CA ALA A 259 -3.48 8.47 15.52
C ALA A 259 -1.98 8.70 15.77
N HIS A 260 -1.17 7.69 15.42
CA HIS A 260 0.26 7.85 15.21
C HIS A 260 0.50 7.89 13.69
N VAL A 261 1.05 9.01 13.20
CA VAL A 261 1.20 9.25 11.75
C VAL A 261 2.67 9.26 11.36
N PHE A 262 3.09 8.21 10.67
CA PHE A 262 4.35 8.22 9.94
C PHE A 262 4.14 8.95 8.61
N ALA A 263 4.82 10.07 8.43
CA ALA A 263 4.87 10.80 7.17
C ALA A 263 6.33 11.04 6.79
N PRO A 264 6.76 10.78 5.55
CA PRO A 264 8.12 11.03 5.13
C PRO A 264 8.57 12.47 5.45
N GLU A 265 9.72 12.63 6.11
CA GLU A 265 10.36 13.94 6.28
C GLU A 265 10.74 14.55 4.92
N ARG A 266 11.16 13.67 4.00
CA ARG A 266 11.44 13.99 2.59
C ARG A 266 11.11 12.78 1.73
N MET A 267 10.41 13.01 0.60
CA MET A 267 10.12 11.97 -0.40
C MET A 267 11.04 12.13 -1.61
N PRO A 268 12.12 11.31 -1.73
CA PRO A 268 13.13 11.47 -2.79
C PRO A 268 12.73 10.86 -4.14
N VAL A 269 11.58 10.13 -4.18
CA VAL A 269 11.11 9.40 -5.36
C VAL A 269 9.66 9.75 -5.67
N ASP A 270 9.23 9.54 -6.90
CA ASP A 270 7.84 9.64 -7.32
C ASP A 270 7.20 8.24 -7.49
N ASN A 271 5.93 8.20 -7.91
CA ASN A 271 5.20 6.94 -8.09
C ASN A 271 5.66 6.10 -9.27
N GLY A 272 6.44 6.65 -10.18
CA GLY A 272 6.97 5.98 -11.37
C GLY A 272 8.48 5.77 -11.37
N THR A 273 9.19 6.18 -10.33
CA THR A 273 10.66 6.07 -10.24
C THR A 273 11.12 4.61 -10.41
N ARG A 274 12.11 4.40 -11.30
CA ARG A 274 12.73 3.08 -11.55
C ARG A 274 14.25 3.08 -11.32
N ASP A 275 14.82 4.19 -10.92
CA ASP A 275 16.22 4.30 -10.55
C ASP A 275 16.48 3.55 -9.24
N LEU A 276 17.21 2.43 -9.34
CA LEU A 276 17.47 1.52 -8.21
C LEU A 276 18.22 2.22 -7.08
N SER A 277 19.13 3.13 -7.41
CA SER A 277 19.92 3.84 -6.40
C SER A 277 19.04 4.77 -5.58
N ARG A 278 18.11 5.48 -6.23
CA ARG A 278 17.11 6.34 -5.58
C ARG A 278 16.09 5.52 -4.76
N LEU A 279 15.62 4.39 -5.29
CA LEU A 279 14.70 3.50 -4.56
C LEU A 279 15.37 2.91 -3.32
N ALA A 280 16.62 2.44 -3.44
CA ALA A 280 17.40 1.94 -2.31
C ALA A 280 17.69 3.05 -1.28
N ALA A 281 17.96 4.27 -1.72
CA ALA A 281 18.13 5.42 -0.82
C ALA A 281 16.83 5.76 -0.08
N ALA A 282 15.68 5.76 -0.79
CA ALA A 282 14.38 5.97 -0.19
C ALA A 282 14.07 4.91 0.88
N HIS A 283 14.31 3.63 0.59
CA HIS A 283 14.14 2.55 1.57
C HIS A 283 14.99 2.78 2.83
N ARG A 284 16.29 3.10 2.68
CA ARG A 284 17.17 3.39 3.83
C ARG A 284 16.69 4.59 4.64
N MET A 285 16.21 5.65 3.98
CA MET A 285 15.62 6.82 4.66
C MET A 285 14.40 6.41 5.48
N GLY A 286 13.47 5.66 4.87
CA GLY A 286 12.27 5.17 5.56
C GLY A 286 12.60 4.27 6.75
N LEU A 287 13.56 3.35 6.58
CA LEU A 287 14.03 2.47 7.66
C LEU A 287 14.67 3.25 8.81
N SER A 288 15.48 4.28 8.49
CA SER A 288 16.11 5.13 9.49
C SER A 288 15.08 5.98 10.24
N GLN A 289 14.14 6.61 9.52
CA GLN A 289 13.08 7.43 10.11
C GLN A 289 12.16 6.58 10.99
N SER A 290 11.67 5.44 10.50
CA SER A 290 10.77 4.58 11.26
C SER A 290 11.40 4.02 12.54
N ARG A 291 12.71 3.72 12.52
CA ARG A 291 13.44 3.31 13.72
C ARG A 291 13.55 4.44 14.75
N ARG A 292 13.72 5.69 14.32
CA ARG A 292 13.73 6.85 15.24
C ARG A 292 12.36 7.11 15.85
N GLU A 293 11.29 6.88 15.09
CA GLU A 293 9.91 7.12 15.52
C GLU A 293 9.32 5.93 16.30
N LEU A 294 9.95 4.75 16.26
CA LEU A 294 9.46 3.54 16.90
C LEU A 294 9.20 3.70 18.43
N PRO A 295 10.03 4.37 19.23
CA PRO A 295 9.73 4.58 20.64
C PRO A 295 8.41 5.34 20.87
N ALA A 296 8.17 6.43 20.15
CA ALA A 296 6.93 7.20 20.24
C ALA A 296 5.72 6.39 19.77
N MET A 297 5.88 5.53 18.74
CA MET A 297 4.84 4.61 18.30
C MET A 297 4.52 3.57 19.39
N ARG A 298 5.52 3.00 20.04
CA ARG A 298 5.32 2.05 21.15
C ARG A 298 4.60 2.69 22.32
N GLU A 299 4.97 3.91 22.71
CA GLU A 299 4.28 4.70 23.72
C GLU A 299 2.81 4.90 23.34
N PHE A 300 2.54 5.35 22.09
CA PHE A 300 1.18 5.50 21.56
C PHE A 300 0.39 4.21 21.63
N LEU A 301 1.00 3.06 21.34
CA LEU A 301 0.35 1.75 21.38
C LEU A 301 0.17 1.21 22.81
N GLY A 302 0.81 1.83 23.81
CA GLY A 302 0.83 1.34 25.19
C GLY A 302 1.62 0.05 25.35
N VAL A 303 2.63 -0.17 24.51
CA VAL A 303 3.48 -1.37 24.50
C VAL A 303 4.93 -1.01 24.78
N ASP A 304 5.16 -0.26 25.86
CA ASP A 304 6.49 0.09 26.30
C ASP A 304 7.28 -1.20 26.58
N GLY A 305 8.52 -1.21 26.15
CA GLY A 305 9.38 -2.36 26.28
C GLY A 305 9.48 -2.80 27.75
N THR A 306 8.90 -3.96 28.05
CA THR A 306 9.41 -4.76 29.18
C THR A 306 10.85 -5.11 28.83
N SER A 307 11.77 -4.43 29.53
CA SER A 307 13.21 -4.68 29.60
C SER A 307 13.55 -6.16 29.81
#